data_e07cab063b82fd6a5cc617607edaa114
#
_entry.id   e07cab063b82fd6a5cc617607edaa114
#
_cell.length_a   1.000
_cell.length_b   1.000
_cell.length_c   1.000
_cell.angle_alpha   90.00
_cell.angle_beta   90.00
_cell.angle_gamma   90.00
#
_symmetry.space_group_name_H-M   'P 1'
#
loop_
_entity.id
_entity.type
_entity.pdbx_description
1 polymer ?
#
loop_
_entity_poly.entity_id
_entity_poly.type
_entity_poly.pdbx_seq_one_letter_code
_entity_poly.pdbx_strand_id
1 'polypeptide(L)'
;MLEDFRLKVFMAVAETGSFTKASRKLGVSQPAVSQNISSLEKETGAILFQRARGEVSLTSEGLVFKEYASRIQYWYSATSEMFGQKGKFTS
;
A
#
# COMPACT_ATOMS: atom_id res chain seq x y z
N MET A 1 3.69 -13.85 6.32
CA MET A 1 4.06 -12.60 6.93
C MET A 1 2.83 -11.75 7.19
N LEU A 2 2.92 -10.85 8.14
CA LEU A 2 1.80 -10.01 8.50
C LEU A 2 1.56 -8.88 7.54
N GLU A 3 2.64 -8.38 6.93
CA GLU A 3 2.51 -7.24 6.03
C GLU A 3 2.22 -7.66 4.61
N ASP A 4 1.23 -7.00 4.01
CA ASP A 4 0.91 -7.20 2.60
C ASP A 4 1.62 -6.09 1.81
N PHE A 5 2.56 -6.46 0.95
CA PHE A 5 3.32 -5.48 0.19
C PHE A 5 2.43 -4.59 -0.66
N ARG A 6 1.27 -5.11 -1.08
CA ARG A 6 0.34 -4.31 -1.87
C ARG A 6 -0.14 -3.08 -1.11
N LEU A 7 -0.24 -3.17 0.22
CA LEU A 7 -0.62 -2.00 1.04
C LEU A 7 0.48 -0.97 1.04
N LYS A 8 1.74 -1.40 1.07
CA LYS A 8 2.87 -0.47 0.94
C LYS A 8 2.83 0.24 -0.39
N VAL A 9 2.57 -0.51 -1.46
CA VAL A 9 2.50 0.07 -2.80
C VAL A 9 1.35 1.06 -2.86
N PHE A 10 0.19 0.69 -2.34
CA PHE A 10 -0.96 1.58 -2.33
C PHE A 10 -0.65 2.89 -1.61
N MET A 11 -0.04 2.81 -0.43
CA MET A 11 0.28 4.01 0.33
C MET A 11 1.29 4.88 -0.40
N ALA A 12 2.28 4.27 -1.04
CA ALA A 12 3.27 5.03 -1.79
C ALA A 12 2.66 5.78 -2.96
N VAL A 13 1.73 5.14 -3.69
CA VAL A 13 1.05 5.81 -4.79
C VAL A 13 0.16 6.92 -4.25
N ALA A 14 -0.55 6.67 -3.16
CA ALA A 14 -1.41 7.68 -2.56
C ALA A 14 -0.62 8.90 -2.11
N GLU A 15 0.55 8.69 -1.55
CA GLU A 15 1.37 9.77 -1.03
C GLU A 15 2.08 10.57 -2.12
N THR A 16 2.54 9.86 -3.16
CA THR A 16 3.31 10.53 -4.22
C THR A 16 2.45 11.04 -5.36
N GLY A 17 1.26 10.48 -5.52
CA GLY A 17 0.41 10.82 -6.66
C GLY A 17 0.99 10.37 -7.98
N SER A 18 1.87 9.38 -7.97
CA SER A 18 2.59 8.97 -9.18
C SER A 18 3.05 7.53 -9.05
N PHE A 19 2.73 6.74 -10.06
CA PHE A 19 3.21 5.35 -10.12
C PHE A 19 4.73 5.31 -10.25
N THR A 20 5.28 6.23 -11.03
CA THR A 20 6.73 6.29 -11.22
C THR A 20 7.45 6.65 -9.93
N LYS A 21 6.96 7.67 -9.22
CA LYS A 21 7.58 8.07 -7.97
C LYS A 21 7.44 6.99 -6.92
N ALA A 22 6.29 6.31 -6.90
CA ALA A 22 6.10 5.21 -5.96
C ALA A 22 7.08 4.09 -6.23
N SER A 23 7.31 3.76 -7.51
CA SER A 23 8.25 2.70 -7.85
C SER A 23 9.66 3.05 -7.40
N ARG A 24 10.06 4.30 -7.56
CA ARG A 24 11.37 4.73 -7.10
C ARG A 24 11.48 4.67 -5.58
N LYS A 25 10.44 5.12 -4.90
CA LYS A 25 10.43 5.12 -3.44
C LYS A 25 10.56 3.71 -2.89
N LEU A 26 9.94 2.75 -3.56
CA LEU A 26 9.93 1.37 -3.07
C LEU A 26 11.04 0.51 -3.67
N GLY A 27 11.77 1.02 -4.65
CA GLY A 27 12.82 0.24 -5.28
C GLY A 27 12.29 -0.91 -6.13
N VAL A 28 11.14 -0.74 -6.75
CA VAL A 28 10.55 -1.76 -7.61
C VAL A 28 10.23 -1.13 -8.96
N SER A 29 9.91 -1.97 -9.95
CA SER A 29 9.58 -1.48 -11.28
C SER A 29 8.19 -0.86 -11.30
N GLN A 30 7.96 0.03 -12.26
CA GLN A 30 6.65 0.62 -12.41
C GLN A 30 5.57 -0.43 -12.75
N PRO A 31 5.84 -1.41 -13.63
CA PRO A 31 4.85 -2.48 -13.83
C PRO A 31 4.52 -3.23 -12.56
N ALA A 32 5.48 -3.41 -11.64
CA ALA A 32 5.19 -4.06 -10.38
C ALA A 32 4.23 -3.24 -9.54
N VAL A 33 4.41 -1.91 -9.53
CA VAL A 33 3.47 -1.03 -8.84
C VAL A 33 2.08 -1.17 -9.44
N SER A 34 1.98 -1.10 -10.77
CA SER A 34 0.69 -1.23 -11.44
C SER A 34 0.01 -2.55 -11.14
N GLN A 35 0.77 -3.64 -11.15
CA GLN A 35 0.20 -4.96 -10.89
C GLN A 35 -0.30 -5.09 -9.47
N ASN A 36 0.43 -4.52 -8.52
CA ASN A 36 0.01 -4.56 -7.12
C ASN A 36 -1.28 -3.77 -6.92
N ILE A 37 -1.40 -2.61 -7.56
CA ILE A 37 -2.62 -1.82 -7.46
C ILE A 37 -3.79 -2.57 -8.11
N SER A 38 -3.57 -3.12 -9.29
CA SER A 38 -4.61 -3.89 -9.98
C SER A 38 -5.07 -5.07 -9.12
N SER A 39 -4.14 -5.74 -8.46
CA SER A 39 -4.47 -6.86 -7.59
C SER A 39 -5.36 -6.42 -6.43
N LEU A 40 -5.04 -5.27 -5.83
CA LEU A 40 -5.87 -4.74 -4.75
C LEU A 40 -7.26 -4.37 -5.25
N GLU A 41 -7.33 -3.70 -6.40
CA GLU A 41 -8.62 -3.31 -6.95
C GLU A 41 -9.47 -4.51 -7.30
N LYS A 42 -8.83 -5.56 -7.79
CA LYS A 42 -9.54 -6.78 -8.11
C LYS A 42 -10.07 -7.46 -6.86
N GLU A 43 -9.27 -7.52 -5.82
CA GLU A 43 -9.66 -8.17 -4.59
C GLU A 43 -10.74 -7.39 -3.86
N THR A 44 -10.64 -6.07 -3.86
CA THR A 44 -11.63 -5.23 -3.18
C THR A 44 -12.89 -5.02 -4.00
N GLY A 45 -12.81 -5.26 -5.31
CA GLY A 45 -13.92 -4.97 -6.21
C GLY A 45 -14.17 -3.49 -6.40
N ALA A 46 -13.18 -2.65 -6.13
CA ALA A 46 -13.34 -1.20 -6.20
C ALA A 46 -12.18 -0.60 -6.97
N ILE A 47 -12.44 0.52 -7.63
CA ILE A 47 -11.39 1.32 -8.27
C ILE A 47 -10.87 2.27 -7.21
N LEU A 48 -9.60 2.16 -6.90
CA LEU A 48 -9.00 2.94 -5.80
C LEU A 48 -8.33 4.21 -6.27
N PHE A 49 -7.85 4.22 -7.51
CA PHE A 49 -7.18 5.38 -8.08
C PHE A 49 -7.83 5.76 -9.39
N GLN A 50 -7.83 7.06 -9.67
CA GLN A 50 -8.25 7.58 -10.95
C GLN A 50 -7.13 8.42 -11.51
N ARG A 51 -7.06 8.50 -12.84
CA ARG A 51 -6.03 9.27 -13.53
C ARG A 51 -6.70 10.40 -14.30
N ALA A 52 -6.16 11.59 -14.14
CA ALA A 52 -6.65 12.73 -14.86
C ALA A 52 -5.48 13.65 -15.10
N ARG A 53 -5.27 14.04 -16.36
CA ARG A 53 -4.23 15.01 -16.74
C ARG A 53 -2.85 14.58 -16.27
N GLY A 54 -2.57 13.28 -16.38
CA GLY A 54 -1.27 12.76 -15.99
C GLY A 54 -1.05 12.62 -14.51
N GLU A 55 -2.05 12.94 -13.70
CA GLU A 55 -1.95 12.79 -12.26
C GLU A 55 -2.80 11.62 -11.78
N VAL A 56 -2.40 11.04 -10.67
CA VAL A 56 -3.10 9.93 -10.05
C VAL A 56 -3.64 10.42 -8.72
N SER A 57 -4.93 10.23 -8.50
CA SER A 57 -5.56 10.62 -7.25
C SER A 57 -6.48 9.52 -6.77
N LEU A 58 -6.83 9.57 -5.49
CA LEU A 58 -7.70 8.56 -4.91
C LEU A 58 -9.14 8.80 -5.32
N THR A 59 -9.86 7.70 -5.60
CA THR A 59 -11.31 7.76 -5.74
C THR A 59 -11.91 7.88 -4.34
N SER A 60 -13.23 8.03 -4.27
CA SER A 60 -13.89 8.02 -2.96
C SER A 60 -13.67 6.70 -2.25
N GLU A 61 -13.72 5.59 -2.99
CA GLU A 61 -13.40 4.27 -2.42
C GLU A 61 -11.96 4.20 -1.99
N GLY A 62 -11.07 4.82 -2.77
CA GLY A 62 -9.65 4.85 -2.42
C GLY A 62 -9.39 5.60 -1.13
N LEU A 63 -10.13 6.68 -0.90
CA LEU A 63 -10.01 7.44 0.36
C LEU A 63 -10.41 6.58 1.55
N VAL A 64 -11.50 5.84 1.44
CA VAL A 64 -11.93 4.94 2.49
C VAL A 64 -10.89 3.85 2.70
N PHE A 65 -10.43 3.27 1.60
CA PHE A 65 -9.43 2.19 1.69
C PHE A 65 -8.14 2.69 2.36
N LYS A 66 -7.74 3.93 2.04
CA LYS A 66 -6.54 4.49 2.65
C LYS A 66 -6.64 4.56 4.17
N GLU A 67 -7.82 4.92 4.65
CA GLU A 67 -8.01 5.00 6.09
C GLU A 67 -7.82 3.64 6.75
N TYR A 68 -8.41 2.59 6.17
CA TYR A 68 -8.27 1.27 6.73
C TYR A 68 -6.86 0.72 6.54
N ALA A 69 -6.26 0.99 5.39
CA ALA A 69 -4.89 0.54 5.12
C ALA A 69 -3.92 1.15 6.12
N SER A 70 -4.11 2.42 6.47
CA SER A 70 -3.29 3.08 7.47
C SER A 70 -3.38 2.39 8.82
N ARG A 71 -4.58 1.97 9.19
CA ARG A 71 -4.79 1.26 10.46
C ARG A 71 -4.15 -0.11 10.43
N ILE A 72 -4.28 -0.81 9.31
CA ILE A 72 -3.66 -2.12 9.17
C ILE A 72 -2.15 -1.99 9.32
N GLN A 73 -1.55 -1.00 8.67
CA GLN A 73 -0.11 -0.80 8.75
C GLN A 73 0.32 -0.40 10.15
N TYR A 74 -0.49 0.41 10.82
CA TYR A 74 -0.20 0.77 12.19
C TYR A 74 -0.14 -0.47 13.08
N TRP A 75 -1.14 -1.33 12.97
CA TRP A 75 -1.19 -2.53 13.80
C TRP A 75 -0.13 -3.54 13.40
N TYR A 76 0.19 -3.60 12.11
CA TYR A 76 1.30 -4.44 11.68
C TYR A 76 2.61 -3.97 12.35
N SER A 77 2.87 -2.67 12.30
CA SER A 77 4.08 -2.12 12.89
C SER A 77 4.14 -2.37 14.39
N ALA A 78 3.01 -2.15 15.07
CA ALA A 78 2.94 -2.38 16.51
C ALA A 78 3.20 -3.85 16.84
N THR A 79 2.63 -4.75 16.02
CA THR A 79 2.83 -6.18 16.21
C THR A 79 4.28 -6.56 15.98
N SER A 80 4.88 -6.02 14.91
CA SER A 80 6.27 -6.30 14.60
C SER A 80 7.18 -5.82 15.72
N GLU A 81 6.88 -4.65 16.26
CA GLU A 81 7.66 -4.11 17.36
C GLU A 81 7.57 -5.00 18.59
N MET A 82 6.38 -5.51 18.84
CA MET A 82 6.17 -6.39 20.01
C MET A 82 6.83 -7.75 19.81
N PHE A 83 6.67 -8.35 18.64
CA PHE A 83 7.11 -9.73 18.39
C PHE A 83 8.35 -9.85 17.52
N GLY A 84 8.70 -8.80 16.80
CA GLY A 84 9.85 -8.82 15.91
C GLY A 84 11.18 -8.66 16.61
N GLN A 85 11.17 -8.38 17.89
CA GLN A 85 12.38 -8.31 18.67
C GLN A 85 12.97 -9.69 18.80
N LYS A 86 14.27 -9.78 18.57
CA LYS A 86 14.90 -11.07 18.50
C LYS A 86 14.70 -11.85 19.77
N GLY A 87 14.11 -13.03 19.63
CA GLY A 87 13.94 -13.95 20.72
C GLY A 87 13.01 -13.50 21.82
N LYS A 88 12.32 -12.40 21.67
CA LYS A 88 11.48 -11.91 22.74
C LYS A 88 10.25 -12.78 22.97
N PHE A 89 9.61 -13.19 21.91
CA PHE A 89 8.44 -14.06 22.00
C PHE A 89 8.61 -15.33 21.23
N THR A 90 9.66 -15.43 20.42
CA THR A 90 10.00 -16.64 19.69
C THR A 90 11.30 -17.17 20.24
N SER A 91 11.37 -18.44 20.32
CA SER A 91 12.59 -19.07 20.83
C SER A 91 13.64 -19.19 19.76
#